data_5ec1414ffe5bf82f44ec98e69c089f92
#
_entry.id   5ec1414ffe5bf82f44ec98e69c089f92
#
_cell.length_a   1.000
_cell.length_b   1.000
_cell.length_c   1.000
_cell.angle_alpha   90.00
_cell.angle_beta   90.00
_cell.angle_gamma   90.00
#
_symmetry.space_group_name_H-M   'P 1'
#
loop_
_entity.id
_entity.type
_entity.pdbx_description
1 polymer ?
#
loop_
_entity_poly.entity_id
_entity_poly.type
_entity_poly.pdbx_seq_one_letter_code
_entity_poly.pdbx_strand_id
1 'polypeptide(L)'
;MDGHHKEIMLRGAAGRLEAILWRPKESLGVPLAAVLCHPHPLYQGTMHNKVVYQAAKALDSLGIPVLRFNFRGVGASEGSYDHGRGEEDDVRSALDYLAEEFPSVPLLASGFSFGAWVGLRVGCGDARVTELIGLGLPIDDRKLPFDYLRTCAKPKLLVQGENDQYAAKSGFESFAAGFHPEAIAATRVVFVPGDHFFSGHLDEMTDVLRRWLLDRHPDLKAPTPPATS
;
A
#
# COMPACT_ATOMS: atom_id res chain seq x y z
N MET A 1 -22.65 -2.78 13.83
CA MET A 1 -21.34 -2.54 13.18
C MET A 1 -20.30 -3.10 14.15
N ASP A 2 -19.65 -4.16 13.75
CA ASP A 2 -18.59 -4.75 14.59
C ASP A 2 -17.49 -3.71 14.77
N GLY A 3 -17.08 -3.43 16.02
CA GLY A 3 -16.13 -2.36 16.39
C GLY A 3 -14.71 -2.50 15.84
N HIS A 4 -14.56 -3.25 14.75
CA HIS A 4 -13.34 -3.55 14.02
C HIS A 4 -12.98 -2.49 12.95
N HIS A 5 -14.00 -1.82 12.39
CA HIS A 5 -13.80 -0.78 11.36
C HIS A 5 -14.34 0.56 11.87
N LYS A 6 -13.49 1.60 11.84
CA LYS A 6 -13.82 2.96 12.27
C LYS A 6 -13.69 3.92 11.09
N GLU A 7 -14.79 4.54 10.70
CA GLU A 7 -14.78 5.68 9.78
C GLU A 7 -14.30 6.92 10.52
N ILE A 8 -13.41 7.67 9.90
CA ILE A 8 -12.76 8.85 10.48
C ILE A 8 -12.53 9.92 9.42
N MET A 9 -12.33 11.15 9.88
CA MET A 9 -11.85 12.25 9.05
C MET A 9 -10.46 12.66 9.55
N LEU A 10 -9.43 12.42 8.74
CA LEU A 10 -8.06 12.84 9.04
C LEU A 10 -7.92 14.36 8.83
N ARG A 11 -6.98 14.98 9.52
CA ARG A 11 -6.53 16.34 9.22
C ARG A 11 -5.52 16.28 8.10
N GLY A 12 -5.88 16.74 6.90
CA GLY A 12 -4.98 16.87 5.76
C GLY A 12 -4.57 18.33 5.53
N ALA A 13 -3.52 18.54 4.76
CA ALA A 13 -3.00 19.88 4.44
C ALA A 13 -3.99 20.72 3.60
N ALA A 14 -4.82 20.10 2.78
CA ALA A 14 -5.83 20.75 1.94
C ALA A 14 -7.25 20.67 2.50
N GLY A 15 -7.42 20.22 3.76
CA GLY A 15 -8.70 19.99 4.39
C GLY A 15 -8.80 18.57 4.95
N ARG A 16 -10.02 18.15 5.32
CA ARG A 16 -10.25 16.84 5.91
C ARG A 16 -10.19 15.72 4.86
N LEU A 17 -9.63 14.57 5.23
CA LEU A 17 -9.57 13.39 4.37
C LEU A 17 -10.43 12.28 4.96
N GLU A 18 -11.31 11.73 4.14
CA GLU A 18 -12.15 10.58 4.47
C GLU A 18 -11.27 9.32 4.58
N ALA A 19 -11.42 8.59 5.67
CA ALA A 19 -10.61 7.39 5.93
C ALA A 19 -11.37 6.32 6.72
N ILE A 20 -10.89 5.08 6.62
CA ILE A 20 -11.37 3.94 7.40
C ILE A 20 -10.17 3.25 8.03
N LEU A 21 -10.15 3.20 9.36
CA LEU A 21 -9.19 2.43 10.11
C LEU A 21 -9.79 1.05 10.44
N TRP A 22 -9.10 0.00 10.00
CA TRP A 22 -9.36 -1.37 10.44
C TRP A 22 -8.42 -1.69 11.60
N ARG A 23 -9.00 -2.15 12.72
CA ARG A 23 -8.25 -2.56 13.91
C ARG A 23 -8.46 -4.05 14.14
N PRO A 24 -7.39 -4.84 14.25
CA PRO A 24 -7.51 -6.24 14.66
C PRO A 24 -8.18 -6.34 16.04
N LYS A 25 -8.97 -7.40 16.24
CA LYS A 25 -9.66 -7.65 17.52
C LYS A 25 -8.69 -7.93 18.69
N GLU A 26 -7.51 -8.45 18.38
CA GLU A 26 -6.45 -8.75 19.34
C GLU A 26 -5.20 -7.93 19.01
N SER A 27 -5.00 -6.83 19.72
CA SER A 27 -3.88 -5.89 19.48
C SER A 27 -2.70 -6.08 20.42
N LEU A 28 -2.37 -7.30 20.83
CA LEU A 28 -1.19 -7.54 21.65
C LEU A 28 0.05 -7.72 20.75
N GLY A 29 0.91 -6.69 20.72
CA GLY A 29 2.20 -6.76 20.05
C GLY A 29 2.13 -6.64 18.53
N VAL A 30 1.39 -5.66 18.00
CA VAL A 30 1.31 -5.41 16.56
C VAL A 30 2.69 -5.03 16.03
N PRO A 31 3.30 -5.79 15.09
CA PRO A 31 4.64 -5.51 14.59
C PRO A 31 4.68 -4.35 13.59
N LEU A 32 3.56 -4.03 12.96
CA LEU A 32 3.40 -3.02 11.92
C LEU A 32 2.01 -2.40 11.96
N ALA A 33 1.89 -1.14 11.49
CA ALA A 33 0.62 -0.53 11.10
C ALA A 33 0.73 -0.01 9.67
N ALA A 34 -0.29 -0.19 8.84
CA ALA A 34 -0.21 0.02 7.40
C ALA A 34 -1.10 1.15 6.89
N VAL A 35 -0.55 1.99 6.00
CA VAL A 35 -1.33 2.91 5.15
C VAL A 35 -1.46 2.31 3.77
N LEU A 36 -2.67 2.30 3.19
CA LEU A 36 -2.94 1.90 1.82
C LEU A 36 -3.49 3.06 0.99
N CYS A 37 -2.76 3.40 -0.06
CA CYS A 37 -3.08 4.46 -1.00
C CYS A 37 -3.83 3.91 -2.23
N HIS A 38 -4.93 4.57 -2.62
CA HIS A 38 -5.77 4.13 -3.73
C HIS A 38 -5.24 4.58 -5.11
N PRO A 39 -5.72 3.99 -6.23
CA PRO A 39 -5.30 4.37 -7.57
C PRO A 39 -5.76 5.78 -7.95
N HIS A 40 -5.46 6.18 -9.19
CA HIS A 40 -5.55 7.56 -9.66
C HIS A 40 -6.91 8.23 -9.39
N PRO A 41 -6.94 9.37 -8.67
CA PRO A 41 -8.15 10.08 -8.27
C PRO A 41 -9.09 10.40 -9.43
N LEU A 42 -8.56 10.89 -10.54
CA LEU A 42 -9.36 11.30 -11.71
C LEU A 42 -9.87 10.10 -12.56
N TYR A 43 -9.41 8.88 -12.29
CA TYR A 43 -9.85 7.66 -12.97
C TYR A 43 -10.66 6.75 -12.04
N GLN A 44 -11.56 7.35 -11.25
CA GLN A 44 -12.45 6.66 -10.30
C GLN A 44 -11.72 5.91 -9.18
N GLY A 45 -10.47 6.29 -8.90
CA GLY A 45 -9.73 5.75 -7.77
C GLY A 45 -10.37 6.19 -6.45
N THR A 46 -10.61 5.22 -5.56
CA THR A 46 -11.10 5.45 -4.20
C THR A 46 -10.51 4.41 -3.24
N MET A 47 -10.57 4.66 -1.94
CA MET A 47 -10.17 3.69 -0.91
C MET A 47 -10.99 2.39 -0.93
N HIS A 48 -12.10 2.36 -1.69
CA HIS A 48 -12.94 1.17 -1.91
C HIS A 48 -12.55 0.37 -3.14
N ASN A 49 -11.52 0.79 -3.90
CA ASN A 49 -11.00 0.03 -5.03
C ASN A 49 -10.74 -1.42 -4.63
N LYS A 50 -11.09 -2.37 -5.51
CA LYS A 50 -11.08 -3.80 -5.22
C LYS A 50 -9.68 -4.31 -4.83
N VAL A 51 -8.61 -3.85 -5.50
CA VAL A 51 -7.22 -4.22 -5.18
C VAL A 51 -6.85 -3.70 -3.79
N VAL A 52 -7.13 -2.43 -3.50
CA VAL A 52 -6.88 -1.79 -2.19
C VAL A 52 -7.65 -2.50 -1.07
N TYR A 53 -8.92 -2.84 -1.32
CA TYR A 53 -9.74 -3.55 -0.34
C TYR A 53 -9.19 -4.95 -0.04
N GLN A 54 -8.82 -5.72 -1.06
CA GLN A 54 -8.28 -7.07 -0.88
C GLN A 54 -6.89 -7.05 -0.22
N ALA A 55 -6.04 -6.08 -0.57
CA ALA A 55 -4.77 -5.88 0.12
C ALA A 55 -4.98 -5.55 1.61
N ALA A 56 -5.92 -4.64 1.92
CA ALA A 56 -6.28 -4.33 3.30
C ALA A 56 -6.76 -5.56 4.06
N LYS A 57 -7.63 -6.38 3.44
CA LYS A 57 -8.12 -7.62 4.03
C LYS A 57 -7.00 -8.63 4.30
N ALA A 58 -6.00 -8.71 3.40
CA ALA A 58 -4.85 -9.58 3.59
C ALA A 58 -4.02 -9.15 4.81
N LEU A 59 -3.74 -7.86 4.95
CA LEU A 59 -3.00 -7.31 6.09
C LEU A 59 -3.76 -7.48 7.41
N ASP A 60 -5.04 -7.14 7.41
CA ASP A 60 -5.93 -7.30 8.57
C ASP A 60 -6.01 -8.75 9.06
N SER A 61 -6.03 -9.72 8.13
CA SER A 61 -6.03 -11.15 8.46
C SER A 61 -4.75 -11.62 9.19
N LEU A 62 -3.67 -10.85 9.09
CA LEU A 62 -2.41 -11.06 9.83
C LEU A 62 -2.37 -10.28 11.15
N GLY A 63 -3.43 -9.58 11.51
CA GLY A 63 -3.47 -8.76 12.72
C GLY A 63 -2.79 -7.39 12.56
N ILE A 64 -2.53 -6.93 11.35
CA ILE A 64 -1.95 -5.61 11.06
C ILE A 64 -3.07 -4.57 10.98
N PRO A 65 -3.05 -3.49 11.78
CA PRO A 65 -3.96 -2.36 11.60
C PRO A 65 -3.77 -1.71 10.24
N VAL A 66 -4.88 -1.40 9.57
CA VAL A 66 -4.84 -0.85 8.21
C VAL A 66 -5.67 0.41 8.11
N LEU A 67 -5.02 1.50 7.68
CA LEU A 67 -5.66 2.75 7.33
C LEU A 67 -5.77 2.87 5.82
N ARG A 68 -7.00 2.93 5.31
CA ARG A 68 -7.31 3.33 3.94
C ARG A 68 -7.94 4.70 3.97
N PHE A 69 -7.61 5.54 3.02
CA PHE A 69 -8.16 6.89 2.95
C PHE A 69 -8.41 7.29 1.49
N ASN A 70 -9.27 8.28 1.29
CA ASN A 70 -9.45 8.93 0.01
C ASN A 70 -8.52 10.14 -0.10
N PHE A 71 -7.73 10.20 -1.19
CA PHE A 71 -6.95 11.39 -1.51
C PHE A 71 -7.84 12.62 -1.64
N ARG A 72 -7.25 13.82 -1.51
CA ARG A 72 -7.93 15.10 -1.69
C ARG A 72 -8.82 15.13 -2.94
N GLY A 73 -10.02 15.69 -2.81
CA GLY A 73 -11.00 15.78 -3.89
C GLY A 73 -11.71 14.46 -4.26
N VAL A 74 -11.51 13.37 -3.50
CA VAL A 74 -12.17 12.09 -3.71
C VAL A 74 -13.15 11.78 -2.58
N GLY A 75 -14.36 11.33 -2.90
CA GLY A 75 -15.39 11.00 -1.91
C GLY A 75 -15.72 12.20 -1.04
N ALA A 76 -15.67 12.04 0.29
CA ALA A 76 -15.88 13.11 1.26
C ALA A 76 -14.57 13.86 1.63
N SER A 77 -13.44 13.56 0.99
CA SER A 77 -12.19 14.30 1.17
C SER A 77 -12.26 15.69 0.55
N GLU A 78 -11.85 16.68 1.32
CA GLU A 78 -11.77 18.08 0.88
C GLU A 78 -10.56 18.32 -0.04
N GLY A 79 -10.48 19.52 -0.64
CA GLY A 79 -9.42 19.88 -1.58
C GLY A 79 -9.66 19.41 -3.00
N SER A 80 -8.61 19.35 -3.80
CA SER A 80 -8.63 18.94 -5.21
C SER A 80 -7.33 18.26 -5.59
N TYR A 81 -7.39 17.41 -6.62
CA TYR A 81 -6.23 16.72 -7.18
C TYR A 81 -5.10 17.69 -7.55
N ASP A 82 -3.87 17.40 -7.12
CA ASP A 82 -2.68 18.24 -7.29
C ASP A 82 -1.48 17.47 -7.90
N HIS A 83 -1.75 16.62 -8.88
CA HIS A 83 -0.74 15.94 -9.69
C HIS A 83 0.31 15.17 -8.86
N GLY A 84 -0.07 14.66 -7.70
CA GLY A 84 0.76 13.88 -6.79
C GLY A 84 1.47 14.70 -5.71
N ARG A 85 1.63 16.01 -5.87
CA ARG A 85 2.35 16.86 -4.89
C ARG A 85 1.54 16.97 -3.59
N GLY A 86 0.30 17.38 -3.72
CA GLY A 86 -0.60 17.48 -2.59
C GLY A 86 -0.97 16.10 -2.04
N GLU A 87 -1.08 15.10 -2.89
CA GLU A 87 -1.36 13.73 -2.47
C GLU A 87 -0.22 13.14 -1.61
N GLU A 88 1.04 13.59 -1.79
CA GLU A 88 2.13 13.26 -0.84
C GLU A 88 1.84 13.78 0.57
N ASP A 89 1.29 15.00 0.71
CA ASP A 89 0.93 15.54 2.01
C ASP A 89 -0.24 14.77 2.64
N ASP A 90 -1.16 14.27 1.82
CA ASP A 90 -2.25 13.41 2.29
C ASP A 90 -1.71 12.08 2.84
N VAL A 91 -0.70 11.48 2.18
CA VAL A 91 -0.01 10.29 2.69
C VAL A 91 0.70 10.59 4.01
N ARG A 92 1.42 11.73 4.12
CA ARG A 92 2.07 12.13 5.38
C ARG A 92 1.05 12.27 6.51
N SER A 93 -0.10 12.91 6.23
CA SER A 93 -1.20 13.04 7.22
C SER A 93 -1.75 11.68 7.67
N ALA A 94 -1.85 10.71 6.75
CA ALA A 94 -2.27 9.35 7.08
C ALA A 94 -1.22 8.60 7.93
N LEU A 95 0.07 8.79 7.64
CA LEU A 95 1.18 8.23 8.45
C LEU A 95 1.25 8.88 9.83
N ASP A 96 1.03 10.20 9.92
CA ASP A 96 1.00 10.93 11.20
C ASP A 96 -0.13 10.39 12.08
N TYR A 97 -1.31 10.24 11.53
CA TYR A 97 -2.45 9.66 12.26
C TYR A 97 -2.15 8.24 12.78
N LEU A 98 -1.55 7.38 11.95
CA LEU A 98 -1.19 6.03 12.41
C LEU A 98 -0.10 6.05 13.50
N ALA A 99 0.88 6.94 13.41
CA ALA A 99 1.92 7.06 14.43
C ALA A 99 1.36 7.58 15.78
N GLU A 100 0.34 8.43 15.75
CA GLU A 100 -0.38 8.88 16.94
C GLU A 100 -1.26 7.77 17.53
N GLU A 101 -1.94 7.01 16.69
CA GLU A 101 -2.87 5.94 17.08
C GLU A 101 -2.15 4.67 17.58
N PHE A 102 -0.92 4.41 17.05
CA PHE A 102 -0.07 3.27 17.38
C PHE A 102 1.36 3.76 17.72
N PRO A 103 1.58 4.40 18.87
CA PRO A 103 2.89 4.93 19.24
C PRO A 103 3.97 3.84 19.26
N SER A 104 5.13 4.14 18.68
CA SER A 104 6.30 3.25 18.59
C SER A 104 6.12 2.00 17.73
N VAL A 105 4.99 1.85 17.02
CA VAL A 105 4.81 0.78 16.05
C VAL A 105 5.40 1.20 14.71
N PRO A 106 6.29 0.41 14.10
CA PRO A 106 6.79 0.67 12.75
C PRO A 106 5.65 0.75 11.72
N LEU A 107 5.81 1.60 10.71
CA LEU A 107 4.80 1.80 9.69
C LEU A 107 5.17 1.09 8.39
N LEU A 108 4.14 0.63 7.67
CA LEU A 108 4.19 0.11 6.32
C LEU A 108 3.44 1.06 5.39
N ALA A 109 4.11 1.54 4.34
CA ALA A 109 3.45 2.31 3.30
C ALA A 109 3.15 1.41 2.09
N SER A 110 1.89 1.37 1.67
CA SER A 110 1.45 0.57 0.54
C SER A 110 0.54 1.37 -0.38
N GLY A 111 0.44 0.93 -1.62
CA GLY A 111 -0.50 1.52 -2.57
C GLY A 111 -0.64 0.73 -3.86
N PHE A 112 -1.69 1.06 -4.60
CA PHE A 112 -1.98 0.50 -5.91
C PHE A 112 -1.88 1.58 -6.99
N SER A 113 -1.17 1.30 -8.09
CA SER A 113 -1.07 2.17 -9.26
C SER A 113 -0.53 3.57 -8.89
N PHE A 114 -1.27 4.65 -9.15
CA PHE A 114 -0.95 6.00 -8.69
C PHE A 114 -0.68 6.05 -7.18
N GLY A 115 -1.48 5.35 -6.38
CA GLY A 115 -1.26 5.26 -4.93
C GLY A 115 0.06 4.60 -4.56
N ALA A 116 0.54 3.63 -5.37
CA ALA A 116 1.89 3.09 -5.20
C ALA A 116 2.96 4.15 -5.49
N TRP A 117 2.79 4.94 -6.56
CA TRP A 117 3.73 6.00 -6.89
C TRP A 117 3.88 7.04 -5.77
N VAL A 118 2.77 7.56 -5.25
CA VAL A 118 2.79 8.56 -4.17
C VAL A 118 3.18 7.95 -2.83
N GLY A 119 2.54 6.83 -2.46
CA GLY A 119 2.71 6.20 -1.16
C GLY A 119 4.13 5.68 -0.92
N LEU A 120 4.73 5.00 -1.92
CA LEU A 120 6.10 4.52 -1.79
C LEU A 120 7.11 5.65 -1.80
N ARG A 121 6.88 6.72 -2.56
CA ARG A 121 7.76 7.90 -2.58
C ARG A 121 7.85 8.55 -1.21
N VAL A 122 6.72 8.80 -0.56
CA VAL A 122 6.69 9.30 0.82
C VAL A 122 7.31 8.29 1.77
N GLY A 123 6.92 7.02 1.66
CA GLY A 123 7.44 5.95 2.52
C GLY A 123 8.95 5.75 2.44
N CYS A 124 9.58 5.93 1.27
CA CYS A 124 11.04 5.88 1.14
C CYS A 124 11.74 6.94 1.99
N GLY A 125 11.16 8.15 2.10
CA GLY A 125 11.73 9.28 2.84
C GLY A 125 11.34 9.36 4.32
N ASP A 126 10.28 8.70 4.77
CA ASP A 126 9.77 8.78 6.14
C ASP A 126 10.46 7.75 7.04
N ALA A 127 11.17 8.18 8.07
CA ALA A 127 11.93 7.29 8.96
C ALA A 127 11.05 6.32 9.76
N ARG A 128 9.77 6.62 9.96
CA ARG A 128 8.81 5.75 10.66
C ARG A 128 8.38 4.57 9.82
N VAL A 129 8.46 4.71 8.50
CA VAL A 129 8.14 3.64 7.55
C VAL A 129 9.34 2.71 7.41
N THR A 130 9.17 1.47 7.79
CA THR A 130 10.21 0.44 7.75
C THR A 130 10.08 -0.51 6.56
N GLU A 131 8.88 -0.59 5.95
CA GLU A 131 8.58 -1.51 4.86
C GLU A 131 7.64 -0.89 3.84
N LEU A 132 7.74 -1.37 2.60
CA LEU A 132 6.95 -0.85 1.47
C LEU A 132 6.30 -2.00 0.69
N ILE A 133 5.04 -1.79 0.24
CA ILE A 133 4.37 -2.70 -0.68
C ILE A 133 3.78 -1.90 -1.84
N GLY A 134 4.25 -2.19 -3.06
CA GLY A 134 3.72 -1.59 -4.28
C GLY A 134 2.97 -2.61 -5.12
N LEU A 135 1.75 -2.27 -5.53
CA LEU A 135 0.86 -3.11 -6.33
C LEU A 135 0.61 -2.43 -7.67
N GLY A 136 0.84 -3.14 -8.78
CA GLY A 136 0.57 -2.62 -10.12
C GLY A 136 1.22 -1.27 -10.39
N LEU A 137 2.55 -1.19 -10.34
CA LEU A 137 3.28 0.06 -10.58
C LEU A 137 3.24 0.42 -12.07
N PRO A 138 2.65 1.55 -12.48
CA PRO A 138 2.59 1.95 -13.88
C PRO A 138 3.91 2.59 -14.35
N ILE A 139 4.99 1.83 -14.40
CA ILE A 139 6.34 2.34 -14.67
C ILE A 139 6.52 2.87 -16.11
N ASP A 140 5.64 2.48 -17.04
CA ASP A 140 5.65 2.97 -18.42
C ASP A 140 4.99 4.36 -18.55
N ASP A 141 4.27 4.83 -17.51
CA ASP A 141 3.75 6.20 -17.47
C ASP A 141 4.84 7.19 -17.04
N ARG A 142 5.39 7.91 -18.03
CA ARG A 142 6.44 8.90 -17.80
C ARG A 142 6.03 10.07 -16.88
N LYS A 143 4.74 10.24 -16.61
CA LYS A 143 4.24 11.26 -15.66
C LYS A 143 4.37 10.81 -14.20
N LEU A 144 4.58 9.52 -13.97
CA LEU A 144 4.70 8.91 -12.66
C LEU A 144 6.09 8.25 -12.49
N PRO A 145 7.18 9.03 -12.36
CA PRO A 145 8.53 8.48 -12.28
C PRO A 145 8.76 7.75 -10.96
N PHE A 146 9.27 6.53 -11.05
CA PHE A 146 9.60 5.66 -9.90
C PHE A 146 11.11 5.63 -9.59
N ASP A 147 11.90 6.59 -10.10
CA ASP A 147 13.37 6.60 -9.93
C ASP A 147 13.83 6.62 -8.47
N TYR A 148 13.02 7.15 -7.56
CA TYR A 148 13.29 7.13 -6.12
C TYR A 148 13.43 5.71 -5.55
N LEU A 149 12.84 4.69 -6.18
CA LEU A 149 13.00 3.29 -5.78
C LEU A 149 14.41 2.76 -6.04
N ARG A 150 15.15 3.35 -6.99
CA ARG A 150 16.49 2.91 -7.36
C ARG A 150 17.50 3.00 -6.21
N THR A 151 17.28 3.91 -5.28
CA THR A 151 18.17 4.15 -4.12
C THR A 151 17.52 3.82 -2.79
N CYS A 152 16.26 3.48 -2.77
CA CYS A 152 15.52 3.17 -1.54
C CYS A 152 15.96 1.80 -0.99
N ALA A 153 16.75 1.79 0.08
CA ALA A 153 17.25 0.57 0.72
C ALA A 153 16.26 -0.09 1.68
N LYS A 154 15.04 0.46 1.85
CA LYS A 154 14.02 -0.17 2.70
C LYS A 154 13.52 -1.46 2.07
N PRO A 155 13.26 -2.50 2.88
CA PRO A 155 12.60 -3.72 2.45
C PRO A 155 11.30 -3.41 1.70
N LYS A 156 11.17 -3.96 0.50
CA LYS A 156 9.99 -3.70 -0.33
C LYS A 156 9.56 -4.92 -1.13
N LEU A 157 8.25 -5.09 -1.23
CA LEU A 157 7.59 -6.03 -2.11
C LEU A 157 6.92 -5.26 -3.25
N LEU A 158 7.23 -5.62 -4.48
CA LEU A 158 6.59 -5.09 -5.69
C LEU A 158 5.85 -6.23 -6.39
N VAL A 159 4.52 -6.13 -6.46
CA VAL A 159 3.67 -7.14 -7.10
C VAL A 159 3.10 -6.57 -8.38
N GLN A 160 3.31 -7.28 -9.48
CA GLN A 160 2.93 -6.84 -10.82
C GLN A 160 2.13 -7.91 -11.54
N GLY A 161 1.11 -7.52 -12.32
CA GLY A 161 0.42 -8.43 -13.22
C GLY A 161 1.33 -8.82 -14.40
N GLU A 162 1.32 -10.10 -14.80
CA GLU A 162 2.12 -10.56 -15.95
C GLU A 162 1.70 -9.90 -17.27
N ASN A 163 0.43 -9.53 -17.37
CA ASN A 163 -0.20 -8.89 -18.53
C ASN A 163 -0.61 -7.44 -18.23
N ASP A 164 0.09 -6.76 -17.31
CA ASP A 164 -0.21 -5.37 -16.96
C ASP A 164 0.11 -4.45 -18.16
N GLN A 165 -0.92 -3.75 -18.64
CA GLN A 165 -0.81 -2.86 -19.79
C GLN A 165 -0.07 -1.54 -19.49
N TYR A 166 0.19 -1.21 -18.23
CA TYR A 166 0.92 -0.01 -17.80
C TYR A 166 2.37 -0.29 -17.39
N ALA A 167 2.75 -1.57 -17.43
CA ALA A 167 4.12 -1.99 -17.12
C ALA A 167 4.39 -3.39 -17.68
N ALA A 168 4.91 -3.46 -18.89
CA ALA A 168 5.30 -4.72 -19.51
C ALA A 168 6.32 -5.47 -18.62
N LYS A 169 6.17 -6.79 -18.45
CA LYS A 169 7.00 -7.63 -17.57
C LYS A 169 8.50 -7.41 -17.82
N SER A 170 8.94 -7.45 -19.07
CA SER A 170 10.36 -7.23 -19.42
C SER A 170 10.85 -5.82 -19.11
N GLY A 171 9.99 -4.81 -19.26
CA GLY A 171 10.27 -3.42 -18.87
C GLY A 171 10.43 -3.31 -17.35
N PHE A 172 9.55 -3.96 -16.60
CA PHE A 172 9.59 -3.97 -15.14
C PHE A 172 10.84 -4.69 -14.60
N GLU A 173 11.19 -5.84 -15.18
CA GLU A 173 12.42 -6.56 -14.85
C GLU A 173 13.67 -5.70 -15.10
N SER A 174 13.73 -5.02 -16.25
CA SER A 174 14.81 -4.09 -16.59
C SER A 174 14.86 -2.89 -15.65
N PHE A 175 13.71 -2.34 -15.27
CA PHE A 175 13.61 -1.26 -14.29
C PHE A 175 14.17 -1.67 -12.93
N ALA A 176 13.76 -2.83 -12.41
CA ALA A 176 14.21 -3.34 -11.12
C ALA A 176 15.72 -3.72 -11.12
N ALA A 177 16.22 -4.27 -12.23
CA ALA A 177 17.64 -4.57 -12.40
C ALA A 177 18.52 -3.31 -12.39
N GLY A 178 17.95 -2.14 -12.70
CA GLY A 178 18.64 -0.84 -12.65
C GLY A 178 18.69 -0.20 -11.27
N PHE A 179 18.31 -0.89 -10.21
CA PHE A 179 18.43 -0.38 -8.83
C PHE A 179 19.87 -0.46 -8.32
N HIS A 180 20.21 0.37 -7.34
CA HIS A 180 21.49 0.25 -6.64
C HIS A 180 21.57 -1.08 -5.86
N PRO A 181 22.78 -1.63 -5.61
CA PRO A 181 22.93 -2.94 -5.00
C PRO A 181 22.14 -3.14 -3.69
N GLU A 182 22.17 -2.13 -2.81
CA GLU A 182 21.43 -2.15 -1.54
C GLU A 182 19.91 -2.16 -1.75
N ALA A 183 19.42 -1.41 -2.74
CA ALA A 183 18.00 -1.38 -3.09
C ALA A 183 17.56 -2.70 -3.75
N ILE A 184 18.42 -3.32 -4.59
CA ILE A 184 18.16 -4.65 -5.16
C ILE A 184 18.02 -5.67 -4.02
N ALA A 185 18.98 -5.72 -3.09
CA ALA A 185 18.99 -6.66 -1.97
C ALA A 185 17.73 -6.52 -1.08
N ALA A 186 17.18 -5.30 -0.99
CA ALA A 186 15.98 -5.00 -0.23
C ALA A 186 14.67 -5.14 -1.02
N THR A 187 14.71 -5.51 -2.31
CA THR A 187 13.53 -5.57 -3.18
C THR A 187 13.18 -7.00 -3.54
N ARG A 188 11.91 -7.38 -3.33
CA ARG A 188 11.33 -8.59 -3.91
C ARG A 188 10.31 -8.18 -4.97
N VAL A 189 10.53 -8.62 -6.21
CA VAL A 189 9.57 -8.47 -7.30
C VAL A 189 8.85 -9.81 -7.48
N VAL A 190 7.53 -9.77 -7.58
CA VAL A 190 6.70 -10.96 -7.84
C VAL A 190 5.70 -10.61 -8.94
N PHE A 191 5.68 -11.43 -9.98
CA PHE A 191 4.65 -11.39 -11.00
C PHE A 191 3.57 -12.39 -10.65
N VAL A 192 2.30 -11.97 -10.78
CA VAL A 192 1.14 -12.84 -10.66
C VAL A 192 0.37 -12.83 -11.98
N PRO A 193 -0.35 -13.90 -12.34
CA PRO A 193 -1.20 -13.86 -13.51
C PRO A 193 -2.18 -12.69 -13.45
N GLY A 194 -2.63 -12.20 -14.62
CA GLY A 194 -3.63 -11.13 -14.70
C GLY A 194 -3.11 -9.80 -15.24
N ASP A 195 -4.04 -8.86 -15.34
CA ASP A 195 -3.85 -7.50 -15.83
C ASP A 195 -3.42 -6.54 -14.71
N HIS A 196 -3.46 -5.23 -14.97
CA HIS A 196 -3.18 -4.18 -13.98
C HIS A 196 -4.01 -4.28 -12.69
N PHE A 197 -5.24 -4.76 -12.80
CA PHE A 197 -6.18 -4.90 -11.69
C PHE A 197 -6.16 -6.27 -11.02
N PHE A 198 -5.25 -7.15 -11.44
CA PHE A 198 -5.18 -8.55 -10.98
C PHE A 198 -6.50 -9.29 -11.18
N SER A 199 -7.19 -9.04 -12.30
CA SER A 199 -8.51 -9.61 -12.60
C SER A 199 -8.47 -11.13 -12.61
N GLY A 200 -9.29 -11.77 -11.76
CA GLY A 200 -9.31 -13.22 -11.56
C GLY A 200 -8.20 -13.76 -10.65
N HIS A 201 -7.23 -12.94 -10.23
CA HIS A 201 -6.02 -13.36 -9.51
C HIS A 201 -5.74 -12.55 -8.24
N LEU A 202 -6.78 -11.96 -7.64
CA LEU A 202 -6.65 -11.20 -6.40
C LEU A 202 -6.25 -12.08 -5.22
N ASP A 203 -6.64 -13.34 -5.21
CA ASP A 203 -6.26 -14.28 -4.16
C ASP A 203 -4.76 -14.58 -4.21
N GLU A 204 -4.20 -14.82 -5.41
CA GLU A 204 -2.76 -15.01 -5.60
C GLU A 204 -1.98 -13.76 -5.18
N MET A 205 -2.45 -12.57 -5.54
CA MET A 205 -1.85 -11.30 -5.12
C MET A 205 -1.84 -11.19 -3.59
N THR A 206 -2.96 -11.47 -2.92
CA THR A 206 -3.04 -11.40 -1.44
C THR A 206 -2.20 -12.47 -0.75
N ASP A 207 -2.06 -13.65 -1.33
CA ASP A 207 -1.20 -14.73 -0.81
C ASP A 207 0.29 -14.36 -0.90
N VAL A 208 0.69 -13.63 -1.95
CA VAL A 208 2.05 -13.07 -2.06
C VAL A 208 2.32 -12.08 -0.93
N LEU A 209 1.37 -11.18 -0.63
CA LEU A 209 1.48 -10.22 0.47
C LEU A 209 1.64 -10.94 1.82
N ARG A 210 0.74 -11.89 2.12
CA ARG A 210 0.77 -12.65 3.39
C ARG A 210 2.09 -13.39 3.57
N ARG A 211 2.55 -14.12 2.55
CA ARG A 211 3.80 -14.87 2.61
C ARG A 211 4.99 -13.97 2.87
N TRP A 212 5.11 -12.86 2.14
CA TRP A 212 6.22 -11.93 2.32
C TRP A 212 6.24 -11.32 3.73
N LEU A 213 5.08 -10.99 4.30
CA LEU A 213 4.98 -10.43 5.65
C LEU A 213 5.27 -11.49 6.72
N LEU A 214 4.78 -12.72 6.57
CA LEU A 214 5.07 -13.82 7.49
C LEU A 214 6.55 -14.20 7.48
N ASP A 215 7.21 -14.20 6.33
CA ASP A 215 8.65 -14.46 6.22
C ASP A 215 9.48 -13.41 6.98
N ARG A 216 9.01 -12.17 7.04
CA ARG A 216 9.69 -11.05 7.69
C ARG A 216 9.32 -10.88 9.17
N HIS A 217 8.11 -11.25 9.53
CA HIS A 217 7.54 -11.14 10.87
C HIS A 217 6.99 -12.50 11.32
N PRO A 218 7.85 -13.42 11.77
CA PRO A 218 7.42 -14.76 12.18
C PRO A 218 6.40 -14.77 13.34
N ASP A 219 6.33 -13.68 14.10
CA ASP A 219 5.38 -13.52 15.21
C ASP A 219 3.95 -13.17 14.74
N LEU A 220 3.76 -12.82 13.46
CA LEU A 220 2.43 -12.67 12.88
C LEU A 220 1.71 -14.01 12.84
N LYS A 221 0.45 -14.02 13.28
CA LYS A 221 -0.38 -15.22 13.19
C LYS A 221 -0.85 -15.42 11.76
N ALA A 222 -0.59 -16.59 11.19
CA ALA A 222 -1.24 -16.96 9.93
C ALA A 222 -2.77 -16.97 10.12
N PRO A 223 -3.57 -16.52 9.12
CA PRO A 223 -5.02 -16.56 9.23
C PRO A 223 -5.48 -18.00 9.48
N THR A 224 -6.37 -18.18 10.47
CA THR A 224 -7.01 -19.47 10.70
C THR A 224 -7.83 -19.83 9.46
N PRO A 225 -7.62 -20.97 8.81
CA PRO A 225 -8.44 -21.36 7.68
C PRO A 225 -9.92 -21.41 8.11
N PRO A 226 -10.87 -21.03 7.23
CA PRO A 226 -12.28 -21.18 7.54
C PRO A 226 -12.57 -22.61 7.92
N ALA A 227 -13.33 -22.81 9.00
CA ALA A 227 -13.78 -24.14 9.38
C ALA A 227 -14.51 -24.78 8.19
N THR A 228 -13.97 -25.89 7.69
CA THR A 228 -14.61 -26.70 6.65
C THR A 228 -15.91 -27.23 7.21
N SER A 229 -17.01 -26.65 6.77
CA SER A 229 -18.37 -27.13 7.05
C SER A 229 -18.74 -28.28 6.13
#